data_97b9a74fa84c2acd474ceaad510b7450
#
_entry.id   97b9a74fa84c2acd474ceaad510b7450
#
_cell.length_a   1.000
_cell.length_b   1.000
_cell.length_c   1.000
_cell.angle_alpha   90.00
_cell.angle_beta   90.00
_cell.angle_gamma   90.00
#
_symmetry.space_group_name_H-M   'P 1'
#
loop_
_entity.id
_entity.type
_entity.pdbx_description
1 polymer ?
#
loop_
_entity_poly.entity_id
_entity_poly.type
_entity_poly.pdbx_seq_one_letter_code
_entity_poly.pdbx_strand_id
1 'polypeptide(L)'
;MKGGNIVTNWHLLHFFDQQQPRKATVLRQILTNKRTGSVLFWGLRYHYLDYLNAVPRLDVKKFDDVIDELLAQKWLHSSTRGLQLTSQGQKVLATHQTAYSFTDHPELNQKFDYQLWQAILLLMVQVASEYRYHNSNYYVANQNLKAQFLIKSWLQVNSFETLATEISECLAQFLDQCDPAKADLFTAKLVGHTQNGLSDGQIASQLEISPLEVSWTWRDLALQLAAFIRARSNLKIGQLVQITALPGALTPTIRQTAMLFNEGKTVDQIIQMRRLRRSTIEEHLQVLAISQPDFPYEKILSESDLETLTKVYAETAIDQWQYAELQQQGIEMPFLKFRLYAIMKTHGEYNE
;
A
#
# COMPACT_ATOMS: atom_id res chain seq x y z
N MET A 1 -29.27 -29.97 1.94
CA MET A 1 -29.01 -28.72 2.68
C MET A 1 -27.86 -28.06 1.96
N LYS A 2 -28.11 -26.94 1.28
CA LYS A 2 -27.06 -26.19 0.56
C LYS A 2 -26.31 -25.37 1.59
N GLY A 3 -25.16 -25.86 2.05
CA GLY A 3 -24.19 -25.06 2.75
C GLY A 3 -23.58 -24.07 1.76
N GLY A 4 -24.14 -22.87 1.67
CA GLY A 4 -23.49 -21.78 0.97
C GLY A 4 -22.20 -21.48 1.73
N ASN A 5 -21.05 -21.60 1.07
CA ASN A 5 -19.79 -21.06 1.55
C ASN A 5 -20.01 -19.56 1.80
N ILE A 6 -20.27 -19.21 3.05
CA ILE A 6 -20.15 -17.83 3.52
C ILE A 6 -18.66 -17.55 3.47
N VAL A 7 -18.19 -17.04 2.33
CA VAL A 7 -16.87 -16.44 2.23
C VAL A 7 -16.93 -15.20 3.10
N THR A 8 -16.62 -15.39 4.37
CA THR A 8 -16.66 -14.34 5.37
C THR A 8 -15.53 -13.36 5.06
N ASN A 9 -15.89 -12.13 4.76
CA ASN A 9 -14.94 -11.04 4.46
C ASN A 9 -14.24 -10.51 5.73
N TRP A 10 -13.98 -11.41 6.69
CA TRP A 10 -13.38 -11.14 7.99
C TRP A 10 -12.03 -10.40 7.90
N HIS A 11 -11.29 -10.58 6.81
CA HIS A 11 -9.99 -9.95 6.59
C HIS A 11 -10.03 -8.41 6.60
N LEU A 12 -11.18 -7.79 6.27
CA LEU A 12 -11.32 -6.34 6.41
C LEU A 12 -11.35 -5.88 7.87
N LEU A 13 -11.66 -6.77 8.83
CA LEU A 13 -11.63 -6.45 10.26
C LEU A 13 -10.24 -6.02 10.73
N HIS A 14 -9.18 -6.50 10.05
CA HIS A 14 -7.81 -6.13 10.35
C HIS A 14 -7.54 -4.61 10.28
N PHE A 15 -8.32 -3.89 9.49
CA PHE A 15 -8.20 -2.44 9.35
C PHE A 15 -8.94 -1.65 10.41
N PHE A 16 -9.72 -2.29 11.27
CA PHE A 16 -10.50 -1.61 12.31
C PHE A 16 -9.94 -1.90 13.69
N ASP A 17 -10.17 -0.95 14.60
CA ASP A 17 -9.65 -0.99 15.96
C ASP A 17 -10.79 -0.93 16.98
N GLN A 18 -10.56 -1.48 18.19
CA GLN A 18 -11.57 -1.50 19.25
C GLN A 18 -11.74 -0.14 19.94
N GLN A 19 -10.66 0.63 20.02
CA GLN A 19 -10.65 1.91 20.76
C GLN A 19 -10.75 3.10 19.82
N GLN A 20 -10.09 3.03 18.66
CA GLN A 20 -10.04 4.10 17.66
C GLN A 20 -11.12 3.93 16.59
N PRO A 21 -12.15 4.81 16.54
CA PRO A 21 -13.12 4.79 15.44
C PRO A 21 -12.43 5.14 14.11
N ARG A 22 -12.58 4.30 13.09
CA ARG A 22 -11.94 4.45 11.78
C ARG A 22 -12.97 4.58 10.66
N LYS A 23 -12.73 5.48 9.72
CA LYS A 23 -13.64 5.72 8.60
C LYS A 23 -13.37 4.76 7.46
N ALA A 24 -14.32 3.88 7.13
CA ALA A 24 -14.21 2.95 5.99
C ALA A 24 -13.93 3.67 4.66
N THR A 25 -14.46 4.89 4.49
CA THR A 25 -14.19 5.73 3.31
C THR A 25 -12.71 6.09 3.17
N VAL A 26 -11.99 6.30 4.28
CA VAL A 26 -10.54 6.54 4.26
C VAL A 26 -9.80 5.29 3.80
N LEU A 27 -10.14 4.12 4.37
CA LEU A 27 -9.56 2.84 3.92
C LEU A 27 -9.74 2.65 2.42
N ARG A 28 -10.98 2.77 1.92
CA ARG A 28 -11.29 2.66 0.49
C ARG A 28 -10.46 3.61 -0.37
N GLN A 29 -10.31 4.87 0.07
CA GLN A 29 -9.55 5.89 -0.65
C GLN A 29 -8.04 5.59 -0.66
N ILE A 30 -7.49 5.09 0.43
CA ILE A 30 -6.10 4.63 0.50
C ILE A 30 -5.88 3.44 -0.44
N LEU A 31 -6.71 2.42 -0.36
CA LEU A 31 -6.61 1.23 -1.23
C LEU A 31 -6.66 1.58 -2.72
N THR A 32 -7.39 2.63 -3.10
CA THR A 32 -7.53 3.11 -4.49
C THR A 32 -6.57 4.23 -4.86
N ASN A 33 -5.53 4.52 -4.05
CA ASN A 33 -4.49 5.52 -4.33
C ASN A 33 -4.95 6.99 -4.34
N LYS A 34 -5.97 7.35 -3.58
CA LYS A 34 -6.35 8.75 -3.43
C LYS A 34 -5.38 9.47 -2.49
N ARG A 35 -4.70 10.51 -2.98
CA ARG A 35 -3.58 11.17 -2.30
C ARG A 35 -3.88 12.61 -1.88
N THR A 36 -5.10 12.94 -1.46
CA THR A 36 -5.37 14.26 -0.88
C THR A 36 -4.77 14.37 0.52
N GLY A 37 -4.35 15.57 0.93
CA GLY A 37 -3.75 15.79 2.26
C GLY A 37 -4.62 15.26 3.41
N SER A 38 -5.96 15.41 3.31
CA SER A 38 -6.88 14.86 4.32
C SER A 38 -6.90 13.32 4.34
N VAL A 39 -6.90 12.67 3.17
CA VAL A 39 -6.89 11.20 3.09
C VAL A 39 -5.59 10.64 3.64
N LEU A 40 -4.47 11.25 3.27
CA LEU A 40 -3.16 10.80 3.73
C LEU A 40 -2.96 11.05 5.24
N PHE A 41 -3.47 12.17 5.78
CA PHE A 41 -3.45 12.42 7.21
C PHE A 41 -4.22 11.34 7.99
N TRP A 42 -5.45 11.03 7.59
CA TRP A 42 -6.20 9.95 8.24
C TRP A 42 -5.59 8.57 7.95
N GLY A 43 -4.95 8.40 6.79
CA GLY A 43 -4.16 7.22 6.48
C GLY A 43 -2.97 7.05 7.43
N LEU A 44 -2.28 8.13 7.78
CA LEU A 44 -1.24 8.15 8.81
C LEU A 44 -1.86 7.76 10.16
N ARG A 45 -2.90 8.46 10.62
CA ARG A 45 -3.58 8.22 11.91
C ARG A 45 -4.09 6.78 12.09
N TYR A 46 -4.47 6.11 11.01
CA TYR A 46 -5.02 4.74 11.03
C TYR A 46 -4.02 3.65 10.67
N HIS A 47 -2.74 3.99 10.43
CA HIS A 47 -1.71 3.07 9.93
C HIS A 47 -2.05 2.43 8.58
N TYR A 48 -2.70 3.19 7.69
CA TYR A 48 -3.12 2.69 6.39
C TYR A 48 -2.17 3.05 5.25
N LEU A 49 -1.14 3.89 5.49
CA LEU A 49 -0.32 4.43 4.40
C LEU A 49 0.40 3.33 3.60
N ASP A 50 0.79 2.26 4.24
CA ASP A 50 1.47 1.14 3.58
C ASP A 50 0.57 0.36 2.61
N TYR A 51 -0.76 0.51 2.76
CA TYR A 51 -1.75 -0.07 1.86
C TYR A 51 -2.13 0.86 0.69
N LEU A 52 -1.47 2.00 0.55
CA LEU A 52 -1.75 2.94 -0.53
C LEU A 52 -1.57 2.27 -1.90
N ASN A 53 -2.63 2.33 -2.74
CA ASN A 53 -2.65 1.66 -4.05
C ASN A 53 -2.67 0.12 -3.98
N ALA A 54 -3.02 -0.49 -2.87
CA ALA A 54 -3.06 -1.94 -2.75
C ALA A 54 -4.17 -2.56 -3.60
N VAL A 55 -5.29 -1.88 -3.83
CA VAL A 55 -6.41 -2.35 -4.65
C VAL A 55 -6.88 -1.25 -5.61
N PRO A 56 -6.09 -0.90 -6.66
CA PRO A 56 -6.37 0.26 -7.53
C PRO A 56 -7.68 0.14 -8.32
N ARG A 57 -8.21 -1.07 -8.50
CA ARG A 57 -9.48 -1.36 -9.18
C ARG A 57 -10.52 -1.94 -8.22
N LEU A 58 -10.58 -1.36 -7.01
CA LEU A 58 -11.56 -1.76 -6.01
C LEU A 58 -12.98 -1.52 -6.52
N ASP A 59 -13.81 -2.55 -6.48
CA ASP A 59 -15.24 -2.41 -6.69
C ASP A 59 -15.86 -1.74 -5.44
N VAL A 60 -16.22 -0.47 -5.60
CA VAL A 60 -16.74 0.36 -4.50
C VAL A 60 -18.01 -0.22 -3.91
N LYS A 61 -18.91 -0.73 -4.75
CA LYS A 61 -20.19 -1.30 -4.28
C LYS A 61 -19.93 -2.56 -3.45
N LYS A 62 -19.10 -3.47 -3.97
CA LYS A 62 -18.75 -4.69 -3.21
C LYS A 62 -18.05 -4.38 -1.89
N PHE A 63 -17.21 -3.34 -1.86
CA PHE A 63 -16.56 -2.92 -0.61
C PHE A 63 -17.59 -2.42 0.40
N ASP A 64 -18.53 -1.57 -0.04
CA ASP A 64 -19.58 -1.05 0.83
C ASP A 64 -20.53 -2.17 1.29
N ASP A 65 -20.94 -3.11 0.39
CA ASP A 65 -21.73 -4.31 0.74
C ASP A 65 -21.04 -5.17 1.83
N VAL A 66 -19.70 -5.32 1.75
CA VAL A 66 -18.93 -6.05 2.77
C VAL A 66 -18.95 -5.32 4.12
N ILE A 67 -18.81 -4.00 4.13
CA ILE A 67 -18.88 -3.22 5.38
C ILE A 67 -20.26 -3.39 6.01
N ASP A 68 -21.32 -3.34 5.23
CA ASP A 68 -22.69 -3.54 5.71
C ASP A 68 -22.89 -4.96 6.29
N GLU A 69 -22.31 -5.98 5.66
CA GLU A 69 -22.30 -7.35 6.18
C GLU A 69 -21.61 -7.45 7.54
N LEU A 70 -20.42 -6.84 7.69
CA LEU A 70 -19.67 -6.85 8.95
C LEU A 70 -20.43 -6.13 10.09
N LEU A 71 -21.17 -5.07 9.75
CA LEU A 71 -22.08 -4.38 10.67
C LEU A 71 -23.27 -5.26 11.06
N ALA A 72 -23.93 -5.93 10.09
CA ALA A 72 -25.06 -6.82 10.33
C ALA A 72 -24.67 -8.01 11.22
N GLN A 73 -23.47 -8.53 11.07
CA GLN A 73 -22.91 -9.60 11.91
C GLN A 73 -22.42 -9.10 13.28
N LYS A 74 -22.50 -7.80 13.55
CA LYS A 74 -22.05 -7.15 14.77
C LYS A 74 -20.53 -7.36 15.05
N TRP A 75 -19.74 -7.58 14.01
CA TRP A 75 -18.28 -7.62 14.11
C TRP A 75 -17.67 -6.21 14.09
N LEU A 76 -18.38 -5.28 13.44
CA LEU A 76 -18.16 -3.86 13.56
C LEU A 76 -19.37 -3.18 14.19
N HIS A 77 -19.18 -2.04 14.83
CA HIS A 77 -20.25 -1.15 15.20
C HIS A 77 -19.97 0.28 14.69
N SER A 78 -21.06 0.99 14.40
CA SER A 78 -20.98 2.38 13.91
C SER A 78 -21.08 3.36 15.08
N SER A 79 -20.20 4.35 15.06
CA SER A 79 -20.25 5.52 15.95
C SER A 79 -20.33 6.81 15.12
N THR A 80 -20.52 7.95 15.78
CA THR A 80 -20.52 9.26 15.11
C THR A 80 -19.18 9.62 14.45
N ARG A 81 -18.09 8.94 14.84
CA ARG A 81 -16.72 9.21 14.36
C ARG A 81 -16.22 8.18 13.32
N GLY A 82 -16.89 7.04 13.21
CA GLY A 82 -16.48 5.95 12.31
C GLY A 82 -16.88 4.57 12.82
N LEU A 83 -16.26 3.55 12.27
CA LEU A 83 -16.50 2.15 12.63
C LEU A 83 -15.45 1.68 13.64
N GLN A 84 -15.87 0.86 14.57
CA GLN A 84 -15.00 0.22 15.57
C GLN A 84 -15.19 -1.29 15.54
N LEU A 85 -14.11 -2.00 15.79
CA LEU A 85 -14.10 -3.44 15.94
C LEU A 85 -14.77 -3.82 17.27
N THR A 86 -15.73 -4.74 17.23
CA THR A 86 -16.35 -5.27 18.47
C THR A 86 -15.49 -6.38 19.08
N SER A 87 -15.78 -6.73 20.34
CA SER A 87 -15.14 -7.90 20.97
C SER A 87 -15.46 -9.20 20.23
N GLN A 88 -16.61 -9.29 19.57
CA GLN A 88 -16.95 -10.43 18.72
C GLN A 88 -16.13 -10.42 17.42
N GLY A 89 -15.98 -9.26 16.76
CA GLY A 89 -15.12 -9.11 15.60
C GLY A 89 -13.66 -9.43 15.89
N GLN A 90 -13.16 -9.03 17.07
CA GLN A 90 -11.80 -9.37 17.52
C GLN A 90 -11.60 -10.89 17.68
N LYS A 91 -12.59 -11.59 18.23
CA LYS A 91 -12.54 -13.07 18.33
C LYS A 91 -12.53 -13.72 16.95
N VAL A 92 -13.35 -13.23 16.02
CA VAL A 92 -13.35 -13.70 14.63
C VAL A 92 -11.99 -13.49 13.99
N LEU A 93 -11.42 -12.31 14.10
CA LEU A 93 -10.09 -11.99 13.57
C LEU A 93 -9.03 -12.93 14.14
N ALA A 94 -9.02 -13.17 15.46
CA ALA A 94 -8.07 -14.05 16.10
C ALA A 94 -8.24 -15.53 15.70
N THR A 95 -9.48 -15.98 15.46
CA THR A 95 -9.76 -17.37 15.07
C THR A 95 -9.36 -17.65 13.61
N HIS A 96 -9.44 -16.64 12.74
CA HIS A 96 -9.15 -16.76 11.31
C HIS A 96 -7.72 -16.30 10.94
N GLN A 97 -6.85 -16.11 11.94
CA GLN A 97 -5.43 -15.89 11.67
C GLN A 97 -4.84 -17.13 11.01
N THR A 98 -4.85 -17.16 9.68
CA THR A 98 -4.33 -18.24 8.86
C THR A 98 -2.85 -18.01 8.53
N ALA A 99 -2.18 -19.06 8.01
CA ALA A 99 -0.84 -18.91 7.42
C ALA A 99 -0.80 -17.89 6.27
N TYR A 100 -1.95 -17.58 5.68
CA TYR A 100 -2.09 -16.66 4.54
C TYR A 100 -2.35 -15.23 5.01
N SER A 101 -1.38 -14.61 5.69
CA SER A 101 -1.41 -13.19 6.03
C SER A 101 -0.95 -12.36 4.83
N PHE A 102 -1.76 -11.37 4.45
CA PHE A 102 -1.43 -10.40 3.39
C PHE A 102 -0.81 -9.11 3.97
N THR A 103 -0.54 -9.10 5.26
CA THR A 103 -0.11 -7.90 6.00
C THR A 103 1.35 -7.96 6.42
N ASP A 104 2.11 -8.93 5.92
CA ASP A 104 3.49 -9.14 6.38
C ASP A 104 4.42 -8.01 5.93
N HIS A 105 4.29 -7.54 4.67
CA HIS A 105 5.12 -6.49 4.09
C HIS A 105 4.32 -5.43 3.31
N PRO A 106 3.33 -4.78 3.94
CA PRO A 106 2.46 -3.82 3.26
C PRO A 106 3.23 -2.62 2.70
N GLU A 107 4.37 -2.24 3.30
CA GLU A 107 5.22 -1.14 2.86
C GLU A 107 5.80 -1.34 1.44
N LEU A 108 5.86 -2.58 0.95
CA LEU A 108 6.34 -2.88 -0.41
C LEU A 108 5.37 -2.40 -1.49
N ASN A 109 4.09 -2.20 -1.17
CA ASN A 109 3.10 -1.64 -2.10
C ASN A 109 3.48 -0.24 -2.61
N GLN A 110 4.26 0.51 -1.85
CA GLN A 110 4.73 1.84 -2.23
C GLN A 110 6.09 1.82 -2.94
N LYS A 111 6.81 0.70 -2.91
CA LYS A 111 8.15 0.56 -3.48
C LYS A 111 8.15 0.07 -4.92
N PHE A 112 7.09 -0.63 -5.36
CA PHE A 112 7.02 -1.24 -6.68
C PHE A 112 5.65 -1.04 -7.36
N ASP A 113 5.64 -0.86 -8.67
CA ASP A 113 4.45 -1.00 -9.53
C ASP A 113 4.08 -2.49 -9.62
N TYR A 114 3.22 -2.92 -8.70
CA TYR A 114 2.81 -4.32 -8.63
C TYR A 114 2.21 -4.85 -9.93
N GLN A 115 1.39 -4.06 -10.64
CA GLN A 115 0.73 -4.51 -11.87
C GLN A 115 1.76 -4.81 -12.97
N LEU A 116 2.74 -3.94 -13.10
CA LEU A 116 3.82 -4.16 -14.06
C LEU A 116 4.75 -5.30 -13.61
N TRP A 117 5.09 -5.35 -12.31
CA TRP A 117 5.94 -6.40 -11.76
C TRP A 117 5.33 -7.78 -11.91
N GLN A 118 4.05 -7.94 -11.53
CA GLN A 118 3.34 -9.21 -11.71
C GLN A 118 3.38 -9.70 -13.16
N ALA A 119 3.15 -8.79 -14.11
CA ALA A 119 3.19 -9.14 -15.53
C ALA A 119 4.59 -9.57 -15.99
N ILE A 120 5.63 -8.86 -15.54
CA ILE A 120 7.03 -9.20 -15.83
C ILE A 120 7.39 -10.55 -15.21
N LEU A 121 7.05 -10.78 -13.94
CA LEU A 121 7.35 -12.02 -13.22
C LEU A 121 6.75 -13.25 -13.91
N LEU A 122 5.45 -13.21 -14.22
CA LEU A 122 4.77 -14.33 -14.88
C LEU A 122 5.39 -14.62 -16.26
N LEU A 123 5.73 -13.58 -17.01
CA LEU A 123 6.39 -13.74 -18.32
C LEU A 123 7.83 -14.24 -18.18
N MET A 124 8.62 -13.75 -17.22
CA MET A 124 9.98 -14.25 -16.99
C MET A 124 9.98 -15.75 -16.70
N VAL A 125 9.08 -16.19 -15.81
CA VAL A 125 8.98 -17.61 -15.43
C VAL A 125 8.54 -18.44 -16.62
N GLN A 126 7.55 -18.00 -17.39
CA GLN A 126 7.11 -18.72 -18.59
C GLN A 126 8.24 -18.82 -19.62
N VAL A 127 8.89 -17.70 -19.96
CA VAL A 127 10.00 -17.68 -20.94
C VAL A 127 11.14 -18.58 -20.50
N ALA A 128 11.51 -18.54 -19.21
CA ALA A 128 12.56 -19.39 -18.65
C ALA A 128 12.21 -20.87 -18.73
N SER A 129 10.97 -21.23 -18.42
CA SER A 129 10.47 -22.60 -18.49
C SER A 129 10.47 -23.10 -19.94
N GLU A 130 9.87 -22.36 -20.87
CA GLU A 130 9.81 -22.73 -22.29
C GLU A 130 11.20 -22.87 -22.94
N TYR A 131 12.13 -21.98 -22.56
CA TYR A 131 13.52 -22.04 -23.00
C TYR A 131 14.18 -23.37 -22.57
N ARG A 132 14.00 -23.81 -21.32
CA ARG A 132 14.58 -25.05 -20.79
C ARG A 132 14.03 -26.29 -21.48
N TYR A 133 12.80 -26.23 -22.00
CA TYR A 133 12.16 -27.29 -22.77
C TYR A 133 12.38 -27.14 -24.30
N HIS A 134 13.24 -26.21 -24.74
CA HIS A 134 13.50 -25.90 -26.15
C HIS A 134 12.23 -25.61 -26.97
N ASN A 135 11.19 -25.08 -26.31
CA ASN A 135 9.93 -24.73 -26.95
C ASN A 135 9.91 -23.22 -27.31
N SER A 136 9.86 -22.94 -28.60
CA SER A 136 9.75 -21.57 -29.14
C SER A 136 8.33 -21.21 -29.58
N ASN A 137 7.40 -22.18 -29.58
CA ASN A 137 6.03 -21.99 -30.03
C ASN A 137 5.03 -22.18 -28.89
N TYR A 138 4.74 -21.09 -28.17
CA TYR A 138 3.80 -21.10 -27.06
C TYR A 138 2.97 -19.81 -27.00
N TYR A 139 1.78 -19.91 -26.41
CA TYR A 139 0.95 -18.74 -26.15
C TYR A 139 1.44 -18.00 -24.90
N VAL A 140 1.59 -16.68 -25.05
CA VAL A 140 2.04 -15.81 -23.95
C VAL A 140 0.96 -15.72 -22.88
N ALA A 141 1.25 -16.14 -21.67
CA ALA A 141 0.30 -16.19 -20.55
C ALA A 141 -0.20 -14.79 -20.12
N ASN A 142 0.62 -13.77 -20.30
CA ASN A 142 0.26 -12.41 -19.89
C ASN A 142 0.21 -11.44 -21.08
N GLN A 143 -0.95 -10.80 -21.29
CA GLN A 143 -1.22 -9.90 -22.41
C GLN A 143 -0.71 -8.46 -22.20
N ASN A 144 0.03 -8.18 -21.13
CA ASN A 144 0.58 -6.85 -20.88
C ASN A 144 1.69 -6.51 -21.90
N LEU A 145 1.36 -5.68 -22.89
CA LEU A 145 2.28 -5.31 -23.99
C LEU A 145 3.56 -4.63 -23.48
N LYS A 146 3.47 -3.85 -22.39
CA LYS A 146 4.64 -3.19 -21.80
C LYS A 146 5.60 -4.22 -21.19
N ALA A 147 5.09 -5.21 -20.47
CA ALA A 147 5.91 -6.27 -19.90
C ALA A 147 6.56 -7.13 -21.00
N GLN A 148 5.81 -7.46 -22.06
CA GLN A 148 6.35 -8.19 -23.23
C GLN A 148 7.47 -7.39 -23.90
N PHE A 149 7.28 -6.10 -24.13
CA PHE A 149 8.30 -5.21 -24.71
C PHE A 149 9.55 -5.18 -23.84
N LEU A 150 9.41 -4.99 -22.53
CA LEU A 150 10.54 -4.93 -21.60
C LEU A 150 11.36 -6.21 -21.59
N ILE A 151 10.72 -7.37 -21.53
CA ILE A 151 11.43 -8.67 -21.57
C ILE A 151 12.12 -8.87 -22.91
N LYS A 152 11.46 -8.57 -24.04
CA LYS A 152 12.07 -8.65 -25.37
C LYS A 152 13.29 -7.73 -25.49
N SER A 153 13.19 -6.49 -25.03
CA SER A 153 14.30 -5.55 -25.07
C SER A 153 15.46 -6.00 -24.16
N TRP A 154 15.17 -6.55 -23.00
CA TRP A 154 16.17 -7.10 -22.09
C TRP A 154 16.91 -8.29 -22.71
N LEU A 155 16.20 -9.18 -23.42
CA LEU A 155 16.77 -10.32 -24.13
C LEU A 155 17.60 -9.94 -25.38
N GLN A 156 17.52 -8.71 -25.88
CA GLN A 156 18.41 -8.23 -26.95
C GLN A 156 19.85 -8.03 -26.47
N VAL A 157 20.05 -7.79 -25.18
CA VAL A 157 21.36 -7.53 -24.57
C VAL A 157 21.80 -8.59 -23.55
N ASN A 158 20.88 -9.50 -23.21
CA ASN A 158 21.13 -10.61 -22.29
C ASN A 158 20.63 -11.92 -22.93
N SER A 159 21.14 -13.08 -22.45
CA SER A 159 20.75 -14.37 -22.97
C SER A 159 19.52 -14.97 -22.29
N PHE A 160 18.81 -15.86 -23.01
CA PHE A 160 17.75 -16.69 -22.42
C PHE A 160 18.29 -17.58 -21.29
N GLU A 161 19.52 -18.07 -21.41
CA GLU A 161 20.19 -18.86 -20.36
C GLU A 161 20.37 -18.05 -19.07
N THR A 162 20.80 -16.79 -19.19
CA THR A 162 20.92 -15.89 -18.02
C THR A 162 19.56 -15.71 -17.36
N LEU A 163 18.50 -15.43 -18.14
CA LEU A 163 17.15 -15.28 -17.60
C LEU A 163 16.70 -16.54 -16.84
N ALA A 164 16.84 -17.71 -17.51
CA ALA A 164 16.38 -18.99 -16.97
C ALA A 164 17.14 -19.38 -15.70
N THR A 165 18.45 -19.16 -15.66
CA THR A 165 19.27 -19.49 -14.49
C THR A 165 18.98 -18.55 -13.33
N GLU A 166 19.05 -17.23 -13.55
CA GLU A 166 18.85 -16.26 -12.46
C GLU A 166 17.45 -16.33 -11.86
N ILE A 167 16.37 -16.44 -12.68
CA ILE A 167 15.01 -16.52 -12.12
C ILE A 167 14.78 -17.84 -11.38
N SER A 168 15.29 -18.97 -11.89
CA SER A 168 15.14 -20.26 -11.22
C SER A 168 15.85 -20.31 -9.88
N GLU A 169 17.09 -19.81 -9.81
CA GLU A 169 17.86 -19.73 -8.57
C GLU A 169 17.21 -18.77 -7.56
N CYS A 170 16.75 -17.60 -8.03
CA CYS A 170 16.05 -16.64 -7.16
C CYS A 170 14.75 -17.23 -6.59
N LEU A 171 13.96 -17.89 -7.42
CA LEU A 171 12.73 -18.54 -6.97
C LEU A 171 13.03 -19.64 -5.94
N ALA A 172 13.99 -20.53 -6.23
CA ALA A 172 14.36 -21.59 -5.30
C ALA A 172 14.80 -21.05 -3.95
N GLN A 173 15.73 -20.07 -3.94
CA GLN A 173 16.25 -19.45 -2.70
C GLN A 173 15.20 -18.63 -1.96
N PHE A 174 14.28 -17.99 -2.66
CA PHE A 174 13.21 -17.21 -2.05
C PHE A 174 12.16 -18.12 -1.42
N LEU A 175 11.70 -19.13 -2.15
CA LEU A 175 10.66 -20.05 -1.69
C LEU A 175 11.11 -20.94 -0.53
N ASP A 176 12.40 -21.28 -0.48
CA ASP A 176 13.01 -22.01 0.65
C ASP A 176 12.93 -21.24 1.99
N GLN A 177 12.80 -19.90 1.92
CA GLN A 177 12.65 -19.02 3.08
C GLN A 177 11.18 -18.76 3.45
N CYS A 178 10.24 -19.15 2.58
CA CYS A 178 8.83 -18.93 2.80
C CYS A 178 8.19 -20.05 3.64
N ASP A 179 7.07 -19.73 4.29
CA ASP A 179 6.20 -20.76 4.81
C ASP A 179 5.78 -21.73 3.68
N PRO A 180 5.83 -23.06 3.87
CA PRO A 180 5.53 -24.03 2.81
C PRO A 180 4.17 -23.82 2.15
N ALA A 181 3.12 -23.51 2.93
CA ALA A 181 1.78 -23.27 2.38
C ALA A 181 1.73 -22.01 1.50
N LYS A 182 2.48 -20.96 1.87
CA LYS A 182 2.63 -19.75 1.04
C LYS A 182 3.43 -20.02 -0.22
N ALA A 183 4.49 -20.84 -0.13
CA ALA A 183 5.30 -21.23 -1.28
C ALA A 183 4.47 -22.04 -2.29
N ASP A 184 3.63 -22.98 -1.83
CA ASP A 184 2.71 -23.75 -2.66
C ASP A 184 1.67 -22.86 -3.34
N LEU A 185 1.04 -21.93 -2.59
CA LEU A 185 0.13 -20.94 -3.16
C LEU A 185 0.81 -20.09 -4.23
N PHE A 186 2.04 -19.65 -3.98
CA PHE A 186 2.78 -18.82 -4.93
C PHE A 186 3.08 -19.57 -6.21
N THR A 187 3.61 -20.78 -6.12
CA THR A 187 3.98 -21.60 -7.27
C THR A 187 2.78 -22.05 -8.09
N ALA A 188 1.64 -22.31 -7.45
CA ALA A 188 0.40 -22.69 -8.12
C ALA A 188 -0.09 -21.69 -9.19
N LYS A 189 0.26 -20.41 -9.07
CA LYS A 189 -0.09 -19.36 -10.06
C LYS A 189 0.92 -19.21 -11.18
N LEU A 190 2.12 -19.77 -11.05
CA LEU A 190 3.15 -19.63 -12.07
C LEU A 190 2.80 -20.44 -13.31
N VAL A 191 3.14 -19.89 -14.47
CA VAL A 191 2.94 -20.54 -15.78
C VAL A 191 4.28 -21.05 -16.29
N GLY A 192 4.30 -22.30 -16.73
CA GLY A 192 5.44 -22.94 -17.34
C GLY A 192 5.05 -23.85 -18.51
N HIS A 193 5.99 -24.60 -19.05
CA HIS A 193 5.81 -25.43 -20.25
C HIS A 193 4.62 -26.41 -20.14
N THR A 194 4.45 -27.05 -18.99
CA THR A 194 3.37 -28.02 -18.74
C THR A 194 2.39 -27.54 -17.66
N GLN A 195 2.57 -26.30 -17.17
CA GLN A 195 1.79 -25.74 -16.09
C GLN A 195 1.05 -24.50 -16.57
N ASN A 196 -0.26 -24.51 -16.49
CA ASN A 196 -1.08 -23.38 -16.94
C ASN A 196 -1.29 -22.30 -15.87
N GLY A 197 -0.81 -22.52 -14.65
CA GLY A 197 -1.11 -21.67 -13.50
C GLY A 197 -2.60 -21.74 -13.10
N LEU A 198 -2.86 -21.70 -11.82
CA LEU A 198 -4.23 -21.70 -11.30
C LEU A 198 -4.74 -20.28 -11.10
N SER A 199 -6.05 -20.09 -11.31
CA SER A 199 -6.73 -18.86 -10.95
C SER A 199 -6.90 -18.74 -9.44
N ASP A 200 -7.11 -17.51 -8.94
CA ASP A 200 -7.37 -17.27 -7.50
C ASP A 200 -8.56 -18.11 -6.98
N GLY A 201 -9.61 -18.27 -7.79
CA GLY A 201 -10.77 -19.09 -7.43
C GLY A 201 -10.45 -20.58 -7.32
N GLN A 202 -9.59 -21.11 -8.18
CA GLN A 202 -9.18 -22.52 -8.12
C GLN A 202 -8.32 -22.80 -6.87
N ILE A 203 -7.33 -21.94 -6.62
CA ILE A 203 -6.48 -22.04 -5.42
C ILE A 203 -7.32 -21.88 -4.14
N ALA A 204 -8.20 -20.88 -4.14
CA ALA A 204 -9.12 -20.63 -3.01
C ALA A 204 -9.97 -21.86 -2.67
N SER A 205 -10.49 -22.52 -3.71
CA SER A 205 -11.29 -23.75 -3.55
C SER A 205 -10.47 -24.94 -3.03
N GLN A 206 -9.18 -25.04 -3.42
CA GLN A 206 -8.29 -26.10 -2.96
C GLN A 206 -7.83 -25.93 -1.52
N LEU A 207 -7.62 -24.66 -1.12
CA LEU A 207 -7.09 -24.31 0.20
C LEU A 207 -8.19 -23.95 1.22
N GLU A 208 -9.47 -23.97 0.80
CA GLU A 208 -10.62 -23.58 1.61
C GLU A 208 -10.51 -22.15 2.19
N ILE A 209 -9.90 -21.24 1.44
CA ILE A 209 -9.75 -19.81 1.78
C ILE A 209 -10.49 -18.91 0.77
N SER A 210 -10.53 -17.60 1.02
CA SER A 210 -11.17 -16.67 0.08
C SER A 210 -10.26 -16.38 -1.13
N PRO A 211 -10.83 -16.11 -2.34
CA PRO A 211 -10.05 -15.65 -3.49
C PRO A 211 -9.27 -14.35 -3.22
N LEU A 212 -9.75 -13.54 -2.28
CA LEU A 212 -9.08 -12.31 -1.88
C LEU A 212 -7.83 -12.60 -1.04
N GLU A 213 -7.87 -13.56 -0.12
CA GLU A 213 -6.68 -14.03 0.61
C GLU A 213 -5.62 -14.56 -0.36
N VAL A 214 -6.02 -15.38 -1.35
CA VAL A 214 -5.10 -15.83 -2.40
C VAL A 214 -4.46 -14.66 -3.12
N SER A 215 -5.27 -13.72 -3.60
CA SER A 215 -4.80 -12.56 -4.37
C SER A 215 -3.82 -11.68 -3.57
N TRP A 216 -4.11 -11.45 -2.31
CA TRP A 216 -3.29 -10.59 -1.45
C TRP A 216 -2.01 -11.28 -0.98
N THR A 217 -2.09 -12.55 -0.59
CA THR A 217 -0.92 -13.35 -0.23
C THR A 217 0.04 -13.47 -1.41
N TRP A 218 -0.48 -13.75 -2.60
CA TRP A 218 0.33 -13.81 -3.81
C TRP A 218 0.98 -12.46 -4.13
N ARG A 219 0.23 -11.37 -3.98
CA ARG A 219 0.76 -10.01 -4.16
C ARG A 219 1.90 -9.72 -3.20
N ASP A 220 1.73 -10.02 -1.93
CA ASP A 220 2.74 -9.80 -0.89
C ASP A 220 4.02 -10.57 -1.22
N LEU A 221 3.91 -11.86 -1.53
CA LEU A 221 5.04 -12.70 -1.93
C LEU A 221 5.72 -12.22 -3.23
N ALA A 222 4.94 -11.79 -4.22
CA ALA A 222 5.50 -11.24 -5.46
C ALA A 222 6.31 -9.96 -5.20
N LEU A 223 5.84 -9.09 -4.32
CA LEU A 223 6.56 -7.87 -3.92
C LEU A 223 7.80 -8.18 -3.07
N GLN A 224 7.71 -9.16 -2.19
CA GLN A 224 8.87 -9.66 -1.44
C GLN A 224 9.94 -10.23 -2.39
N LEU A 225 9.54 -11.01 -3.39
CA LEU A 225 10.47 -11.50 -4.42
C LEU A 225 11.12 -10.35 -5.21
N ALA A 226 10.37 -9.28 -5.52
CA ALA A 226 10.96 -8.09 -6.15
C ALA A 226 12.04 -7.46 -5.25
N ALA A 227 11.75 -7.30 -3.96
CA ALA A 227 12.70 -6.78 -2.99
C ALA A 227 13.92 -7.72 -2.83
N PHE A 228 13.68 -9.02 -2.80
CA PHE A 228 14.72 -10.06 -2.72
C PHE A 228 15.68 -10.02 -3.92
N ILE A 229 15.16 -9.91 -5.16
CA ILE A 229 15.97 -9.78 -6.37
C ILE A 229 16.73 -8.44 -6.35
N ARG A 230 16.06 -7.34 -5.99
CA ARG A 230 16.65 -5.99 -5.96
C ARG A 230 17.81 -5.87 -4.97
N ALA A 231 17.78 -6.60 -3.88
CA ALA A 231 18.87 -6.61 -2.89
C ALA A 231 20.15 -7.29 -3.42
N ARG A 232 20.08 -8.01 -4.55
CA ARG A 232 21.18 -8.73 -5.17
C ARG A 232 21.69 -7.97 -6.39
N SER A 233 22.65 -7.08 -6.21
CA SER A 233 23.18 -6.18 -7.25
C SER A 233 23.88 -6.90 -8.42
N ASN A 234 24.29 -8.16 -8.24
CA ASN A 234 24.94 -8.97 -9.27
C ASN A 234 23.98 -9.58 -10.29
N LEU A 235 22.66 -9.57 -10.03
CA LEU A 235 21.68 -10.19 -10.90
C LEU A 235 21.26 -9.24 -12.03
N LYS A 236 21.33 -9.73 -13.26
CA LYS A 236 20.90 -8.96 -14.44
C LYS A 236 19.39 -8.79 -14.51
N ILE A 237 18.60 -9.79 -14.04
CA ILE A 237 17.14 -9.65 -13.93
C ILE A 237 16.72 -8.54 -12.95
N GLY A 238 17.61 -8.10 -12.06
CA GLY A 238 17.40 -6.93 -11.20
C GLY A 238 17.09 -5.65 -11.99
N GLN A 239 17.55 -5.53 -13.24
CA GLN A 239 17.19 -4.43 -14.14
C GLN A 239 15.69 -4.39 -14.44
N LEU A 240 15.05 -5.55 -14.65
CA LEU A 240 13.61 -5.67 -14.87
C LEU A 240 12.82 -5.28 -13.61
N VAL A 241 13.31 -5.64 -12.44
CA VAL A 241 12.73 -5.20 -11.15
C VAL A 241 12.88 -3.69 -10.97
N GLN A 242 14.05 -3.12 -11.28
CA GLN A 242 14.31 -1.69 -11.13
C GLN A 242 13.36 -0.82 -11.98
N ILE A 243 12.95 -1.28 -13.15
CA ILE A 243 11.96 -0.60 -14.00
C ILE A 243 10.59 -0.48 -13.32
N THR A 244 10.27 -1.41 -12.42
CA THR A 244 9.02 -1.39 -11.65
C THR A 244 9.11 -0.56 -10.38
N ALA A 245 10.30 -0.09 -10.01
CA ALA A 245 10.47 0.70 -8.81
C ALA A 245 9.69 2.00 -8.88
N LEU A 246 8.88 2.24 -7.86
CA LEU A 246 8.19 3.51 -7.68
C LEU A 246 9.13 4.52 -7.02
N PRO A 247 9.00 5.81 -7.37
CA PRO A 247 9.86 6.85 -6.82
C PRO A 247 9.55 7.19 -5.35
N GLY A 248 8.84 6.34 -4.63
CA GLY A 248 8.36 6.55 -3.26
C GLY A 248 7.02 7.30 -3.20
N ALA A 249 6.62 7.68 -1.98
CA ALA A 249 5.33 8.34 -1.72
C ALA A 249 5.21 9.74 -2.37
N LEU A 250 6.35 10.38 -2.66
CA LEU A 250 6.40 11.74 -3.17
C LEU A 250 6.38 11.79 -4.71
N THR A 251 5.37 12.44 -5.26
CA THR A 251 5.30 12.71 -6.71
C THR A 251 6.41 13.67 -7.16
N PRO A 252 6.78 13.71 -8.46
CA PRO A 252 7.78 14.66 -8.97
C PRO A 252 7.48 16.11 -8.61
N THR A 253 6.20 16.51 -8.65
CA THR A 253 5.79 17.88 -8.30
C THR A 253 5.97 18.18 -6.81
N ILE A 254 5.71 17.21 -5.92
CA ILE A 254 5.95 17.37 -4.47
C ILE A 254 7.46 17.45 -4.20
N ARG A 255 8.29 16.63 -4.86
CA ARG A 255 9.75 16.69 -4.72
C ARG A 255 10.33 18.05 -5.10
N GLN A 256 9.82 18.70 -6.14
CA GLN A 256 10.24 20.05 -6.49
C GLN A 256 9.88 21.09 -5.42
N THR A 257 8.70 20.95 -4.76
CA THR A 257 8.36 21.78 -3.60
C THR A 257 9.31 21.51 -2.44
N ALA A 258 9.62 20.23 -2.16
CA ALA A 258 10.54 19.81 -1.12
C ALA A 258 11.94 20.41 -1.29
N MET A 259 12.49 20.39 -2.52
CA MET A 259 13.79 21.01 -2.82
C MET A 259 13.81 22.47 -2.42
N LEU A 260 12.85 23.26 -2.91
CA LEU A 260 12.80 24.70 -2.61
C LEU A 260 12.60 24.98 -1.11
N PHE A 261 11.78 24.17 -0.45
CA PHE A 261 11.55 24.28 0.98
C PHE A 261 12.81 23.96 1.80
N ASN A 262 13.57 22.94 1.39
CA ASN A 262 14.83 22.57 2.03
C ASN A 262 15.93 23.63 1.79
N GLU A 263 15.91 24.29 0.62
CA GLU A 263 16.77 25.45 0.31
C GLU A 263 16.42 26.70 1.14
N GLY A 264 15.43 26.65 2.03
CA GLY A 264 15.03 27.75 2.90
C GLY A 264 14.08 28.77 2.26
N LYS A 265 13.46 28.44 1.12
CA LYS A 265 12.45 29.31 0.52
C LYS A 265 11.17 29.32 1.36
N THR A 266 10.59 30.51 1.56
CA THR A 266 9.29 30.66 2.22
C THR A 266 8.16 30.10 1.35
N VAL A 267 7.01 29.81 1.96
CA VAL A 267 5.81 29.32 1.24
C VAL A 267 5.44 30.28 0.10
N ASP A 268 5.49 31.59 0.32
CA ASP A 268 5.16 32.60 -0.69
C ASP A 268 6.17 32.63 -1.83
N GLN A 269 7.46 32.51 -1.54
CA GLN A 269 8.48 32.36 -2.58
C GLN A 269 8.28 31.11 -3.41
N ILE A 270 7.96 29.98 -2.80
CA ILE A 270 7.69 28.71 -3.49
C ILE A 270 6.46 28.87 -4.40
N ILE A 271 5.38 29.51 -3.94
CA ILE A 271 4.18 29.79 -4.74
C ILE A 271 4.56 30.59 -6.01
N GLN A 272 5.33 31.66 -5.86
CA GLN A 272 5.78 32.50 -6.96
C GLN A 272 6.68 31.75 -7.94
N MET A 273 7.70 31.04 -7.44
CA MET A 273 8.66 30.30 -8.27
C MET A 273 8.00 29.16 -9.04
N ARG A 274 7.07 28.45 -8.41
CA ARG A 274 6.38 27.31 -9.01
C ARG A 274 5.13 27.68 -9.82
N ARG A 275 4.65 28.90 -9.67
CA ARG A 275 3.38 29.37 -10.27
C ARG A 275 2.20 28.43 -9.96
N LEU A 276 2.15 27.91 -8.76
CA LEU A 276 1.08 27.04 -8.26
C LEU A 276 0.19 27.82 -7.27
N ARG A 277 -1.05 27.33 -7.06
CA ARG A 277 -1.94 27.92 -6.05
C ARG A 277 -1.40 27.65 -4.65
N ARG A 278 -1.67 28.55 -3.71
CA ARG A 278 -1.32 28.40 -2.29
C ARG A 278 -1.78 27.05 -1.75
N SER A 279 -3.05 26.68 -1.97
CA SER A 279 -3.60 25.42 -1.50
C SER A 279 -2.84 24.19 -2.01
N THR A 280 -2.30 24.24 -3.23
CA THR A 280 -1.48 23.16 -3.79
C THR A 280 -0.12 23.05 -3.07
N ILE A 281 0.53 24.20 -2.81
CA ILE A 281 1.81 24.19 -2.08
C ILE A 281 1.60 23.73 -0.63
N GLU A 282 0.54 24.19 0.03
CA GLU A 282 0.18 23.77 1.38
C GLU A 282 -0.14 22.26 1.45
N GLU A 283 -0.82 21.71 0.44
CA GLU A 283 -1.05 20.27 0.34
C GLU A 283 0.26 19.50 0.12
N HIS A 284 1.18 20.02 -0.72
CA HIS A 284 2.51 19.43 -0.89
C HIS A 284 3.30 19.37 0.43
N LEU A 285 3.25 20.45 1.23
CA LEU A 285 3.92 20.50 2.54
C LEU A 285 3.30 19.52 3.55
N GLN A 286 1.96 19.37 3.55
CA GLN A 286 1.30 18.36 4.37
C GLN A 286 1.74 16.94 3.98
N VAL A 287 1.79 16.63 2.67
CA VAL A 287 2.25 15.31 2.19
C VAL A 287 3.72 15.08 2.54
N LEU A 288 4.56 16.11 2.48
CA LEU A 288 5.96 16.02 2.92
C LEU A 288 6.05 15.70 4.41
N ALA A 289 5.33 16.43 5.25
CA ALA A 289 5.31 16.20 6.69
C ALA A 289 4.77 14.79 7.06
N ILE A 290 3.75 14.29 6.33
CA ILE A 290 3.23 12.93 6.52
C ILE A 290 4.29 11.87 6.15
N SER A 291 5.09 12.13 5.11
CA SER A 291 6.05 11.15 4.57
C SER A 291 7.43 11.20 5.22
N GLN A 292 7.71 12.23 6.00
CA GLN A 292 9.03 12.51 6.60
C GLN A 292 8.84 12.86 8.09
N PRO A 293 9.08 11.91 9.01
CA PRO A 293 8.98 12.18 10.45
C PRO A 293 9.89 13.33 10.94
N ASP A 294 11.03 13.53 10.26
CA ASP A 294 12.02 14.59 10.48
C ASP A 294 11.73 15.90 9.72
N PHE A 295 10.46 16.10 9.30
CA PHE A 295 10.05 17.34 8.63
C PHE A 295 10.36 18.57 9.51
N PRO A 296 10.97 19.65 8.96
CA PRO A 296 11.39 20.81 9.74
C PRO A 296 10.20 21.70 10.05
N TYR A 297 9.41 21.33 11.05
CA TYR A 297 8.18 22.02 11.48
C TYR A 297 8.44 23.45 11.91
N GLU A 298 9.59 23.76 12.52
CA GLU A 298 10.03 25.06 12.98
C GLU A 298 10.11 26.13 11.89
N LYS A 299 10.23 25.73 10.62
CA LYS A 299 10.19 26.66 9.47
C LYS A 299 8.78 27.24 9.22
N ILE A 300 7.74 26.65 9.79
CA ILE A 300 6.34 27.06 9.58
C ILE A 300 5.62 27.34 10.91
N LEU A 301 5.90 26.53 11.92
CA LEU A 301 5.30 26.66 13.27
C LEU A 301 6.25 27.45 14.18
N SER A 302 5.80 28.60 14.66
CA SER A 302 6.52 29.35 15.69
C SER A 302 6.28 28.75 17.09
N GLU A 303 7.10 29.08 18.06
CA GLU A 303 6.90 28.69 19.47
C GLU A 303 5.51 29.11 19.97
N SER A 304 5.07 30.31 19.64
CA SER A 304 3.74 30.82 20.00
C SER A 304 2.60 30.03 19.35
N ASP A 305 2.78 29.55 18.10
CA ASP A 305 1.81 28.63 17.45
C ASP A 305 1.71 27.31 18.23
N LEU A 306 2.87 26.75 18.62
CA LEU A 306 2.94 25.49 19.36
C LEU A 306 2.30 25.62 20.76
N GLU A 307 2.58 26.69 21.50
CA GLU A 307 1.98 26.98 22.80
C GLU A 307 0.45 27.08 22.68
N THR A 308 -0.02 27.84 21.68
CA THR A 308 -1.46 28.07 21.46
C THR A 308 -2.17 26.74 21.14
N LEU A 309 -1.63 25.95 20.19
CA LEU A 309 -2.21 24.68 19.80
C LEU A 309 -2.16 23.65 20.93
N THR A 310 -1.06 23.60 21.68
CA THR A 310 -0.92 22.73 22.84
C THR A 310 -1.98 23.06 23.88
N LYS A 311 -2.21 24.33 24.16
CA LYS A 311 -3.22 24.78 25.13
C LYS A 311 -4.65 24.42 24.69
N VAL A 312 -4.98 24.65 23.41
CA VAL A 312 -6.35 24.41 22.91
C VAL A 312 -6.67 22.90 22.89
N TYR A 313 -5.69 22.06 22.59
CA TYR A 313 -5.91 20.62 22.37
C TYR A 313 -5.34 19.72 23.48
N ALA A 314 -4.97 20.28 24.65
CA ALA A 314 -4.34 19.56 25.77
C ALA A 314 -5.14 18.35 26.26
N GLU A 315 -6.47 18.47 26.32
CA GLU A 315 -7.37 17.49 26.93
C GLU A 315 -8.06 16.57 25.90
N THR A 316 -7.70 16.70 24.62
CA THR A 316 -8.41 15.99 23.54
C THR A 316 -7.48 15.13 22.69
N ALA A 317 -7.92 13.91 22.36
CA ALA A 317 -7.18 13.06 21.43
C ALA A 317 -7.14 13.66 20.02
N ILE A 318 -6.05 13.48 19.29
CA ILE A 318 -5.82 14.04 17.94
C ILE A 318 -6.98 13.75 16.98
N ASP A 319 -7.60 12.57 17.10
CA ASP A 319 -8.73 12.13 16.24
C ASP A 319 -10.01 12.98 16.47
N GLN A 320 -10.04 13.77 17.51
CA GLN A 320 -11.16 14.64 17.87
C GLN A 320 -10.91 16.11 17.51
N TRP A 321 -9.66 16.49 17.19
CA TRP A 321 -9.31 17.88 16.92
C TRP A 321 -10.03 18.41 15.69
N GLN A 322 -10.65 19.58 15.87
CA GLN A 322 -11.37 20.28 14.82
C GLN A 322 -10.79 21.69 14.66
N TYR A 323 -10.45 22.04 13.43
CA TYR A 323 -9.97 23.41 13.12
C TYR A 323 -10.99 24.49 13.50
N ALA A 324 -12.28 24.18 13.46
CA ALA A 324 -13.35 25.09 13.86
C ALA A 324 -13.27 25.52 15.34
N GLU A 325 -12.66 24.72 16.22
CA GLU A 325 -12.47 25.06 17.63
C GLU A 325 -11.57 26.27 17.83
N LEU A 326 -10.52 26.41 17.01
CA LEU A 326 -9.67 27.60 16.99
C LEU A 326 -10.48 28.84 16.62
N GLN A 327 -11.30 28.73 15.56
CA GLN A 327 -12.13 29.85 15.11
C GLN A 327 -13.17 30.26 16.15
N GLN A 328 -13.79 29.29 16.84
CA GLN A 328 -14.75 29.55 17.92
C GLN A 328 -14.11 30.28 19.12
N GLN A 329 -12.82 30.04 19.38
CA GLN A 329 -12.04 30.70 20.40
C GLN A 329 -11.45 32.06 19.93
N GLY A 330 -11.76 32.50 18.70
CA GLY A 330 -11.25 33.76 18.14
C GLY A 330 -9.77 33.69 17.75
N ILE A 331 -9.20 32.49 17.60
CA ILE A 331 -7.80 32.30 17.24
C ILE A 331 -7.66 32.28 15.72
N GLU A 332 -7.05 33.31 15.16
CA GLU A 332 -6.74 33.39 13.71
C GLU A 332 -5.44 32.64 13.41
N MET A 333 -5.57 31.44 12.93
CA MET A 333 -4.44 30.59 12.53
C MET A 333 -4.70 29.94 11.17
N PRO A 334 -3.72 29.92 10.22
CA PRO A 334 -3.87 29.19 8.96
C PRO A 334 -4.08 27.70 9.17
N PHE A 335 -4.99 27.09 8.38
CA PHE A 335 -5.26 25.65 8.43
C PHE A 335 -4.00 24.78 8.28
N LEU A 336 -3.03 25.23 7.48
CA LEU A 336 -1.75 24.54 7.32
C LEU A 336 -1.04 24.34 8.67
N LYS A 337 -0.99 25.36 9.51
CA LYS A 337 -0.31 25.28 10.83
C LYS A 337 -1.00 24.26 11.74
N PHE A 338 -2.32 24.34 11.85
CA PHE A 338 -3.12 23.35 12.58
C PHE A 338 -2.85 21.91 12.07
N ARG A 339 -2.89 21.71 10.76
CA ARG A 339 -2.69 20.38 10.16
C ARG A 339 -1.26 19.87 10.39
N LEU A 340 -0.24 20.71 10.25
CA LEU A 340 1.15 20.32 10.50
C LEU A 340 1.38 19.97 11.97
N TYR A 341 0.75 20.71 12.89
CA TYR A 341 0.80 20.36 14.31
C TYR A 341 0.18 18.98 14.59
N ALA A 342 -0.98 18.70 14.01
CA ALA A 342 -1.63 17.39 14.14
C ALA A 342 -0.76 16.24 13.57
N ILE A 343 -0.07 16.47 12.42
CA ILE A 343 0.87 15.50 11.84
C ILE A 343 2.07 15.30 12.76
N MET A 344 2.67 16.38 13.27
CA MET A 344 3.82 16.35 14.18
C MET A 344 3.49 15.54 15.45
N LYS A 345 2.35 15.79 16.06
CA LYS A 345 1.89 15.03 17.24
C LYS A 345 1.63 13.57 16.93
N THR A 346 1.07 13.28 15.74
CA THR A 346 0.86 11.89 15.29
C THR A 346 2.18 11.12 15.16
N HIS A 347 3.21 11.73 14.59
CA HIS A 347 4.55 11.10 14.53
C HIS A 347 5.18 10.92 15.91
N GLY A 348 4.91 11.85 16.86
CA GLY A 348 5.36 11.70 18.26
C GLY A 348 4.74 10.48 18.94
N GLU A 349 3.43 10.26 18.79
CA GLU A 349 2.74 9.07 19.35
C GLU A 349 3.27 7.74 18.81
N TYR A 350 3.92 7.72 17.64
CA TYR A 350 4.49 6.49 17.06
C TYR A 350 5.94 6.21 17.49
N ASN A 351 6.60 7.19 18.09
CA ASN A 351 7.99 7.07 18.56
C ASN A 351 8.07 6.81 20.07
N GLU A 352 6.93 6.89 20.80
CA GLU A 352 6.78 6.48 22.19
C GLU A 352 6.33 5.00 22.30
#